data_d1f517393ee4326ccc5da5c34fcb6b2d
#
_entry.id   d1f517393ee4326ccc5da5c34fcb6b2d
#
_cell.length_a   1.000
_cell.length_b   1.000
_cell.length_c   1.000
_cell.angle_alpha   90.00
_cell.angle_beta   90.00
_cell.angle_gamma   90.00
#
_symmetry.space_group_name_H-M   'P 1'
#
loop_
_entity.id
_entity.type
_entity.pdbx_description
1 polymer ?
#
loop_
_entity_poly.entity_id
_entity_poly.type
_entity_poly.pdbx_seq_one_letter_code
_entity_poly.pdbx_strand_id
1 'polypeptide(L)'
;MLFSATAPALAQQCEDLIKMDGLFTKARTECSFSYYAWRFQQDSQVCMEKIGKGASKELFVKGQQTFDSKSKEMGKDALCQKLLRDFPMTVKR
;
A
#
# COMPACT_ATOMS: atom_id res chain seq x y z
N MET A 1 -1.68 -25.61 -17.71
CA MET A 1 -2.57 -25.27 -16.62
C MET A 1 -1.98 -24.30 -15.63
N LEU A 2 -0.77 -24.58 -15.15
CA LEU A 2 -0.13 -23.73 -14.16
C LEU A 2 0.26 -22.37 -14.73
N PHE A 3 0.44 -22.29 -16.02
CA PHE A 3 0.90 -21.06 -16.67
C PHE A 3 -0.13 -19.96 -16.66
N SER A 4 -1.39 -20.34 -16.78
CA SER A 4 -2.45 -19.32 -16.83
C SER A 4 -2.64 -18.62 -15.48
N ALA A 5 -2.18 -19.23 -14.39
CA ALA A 5 -2.29 -18.61 -13.08
C ALA A 5 -1.18 -17.60 -12.82
N THR A 6 -0.04 -17.75 -13.50
CA THR A 6 1.13 -16.92 -13.22
C THR A 6 0.93 -15.45 -13.62
N ALA A 7 0.43 -15.20 -14.82
CA ALA A 7 0.25 -13.83 -15.30
C ALA A 7 -0.78 -13.05 -14.48
N PRO A 8 -1.97 -13.62 -14.16
CA PRO A 8 -2.90 -12.92 -13.27
C PRO A 8 -2.32 -12.67 -11.89
N ALA A 9 -1.51 -13.60 -11.37
CA ALA A 9 -0.89 -13.43 -10.06
C ALA A 9 0.08 -12.26 -10.05
N LEU A 10 0.88 -12.10 -11.11
CA LEU A 10 1.80 -10.97 -11.21
C LEU A 10 1.06 -9.65 -11.34
N ALA A 11 0.00 -9.61 -12.14
CA ALA A 11 -0.80 -8.40 -12.28
C ALA A 11 -1.44 -8.04 -10.94
N GLN A 12 -1.92 -9.04 -10.22
CA GLN A 12 -2.53 -8.81 -8.93
C GLN A 12 -1.52 -8.33 -7.90
N GLN A 13 -0.29 -8.82 -7.95
CA GLN A 13 0.76 -8.36 -7.05
C GLN A 13 1.02 -6.87 -7.26
N CYS A 14 1.05 -6.41 -8.51
CA CYS A 14 1.23 -4.99 -8.80
C CYS A 14 0.07 -4.16 -8.28
N GLU A 15 -1.16 -4.64 -8.48
CA GLU A 15 -2.33 -3.92 -7.97
C GLU A 15 -2.28 -3.81 -6.45
N ASP A 16 -1.97 -4.91 -5.78
CA ASP A 16 -1.89 -4.91 -4.33
C ASP A 16 -0.78 -4.00 -3.83
N LEU A 17 0.35 -3.98 -4.51
CA LEU A 17 1.48 -3.15 -4.14
C LEU A 17 1.12 -1.66 -4.22
N ILE A 18 0.41 -1.27 -5.29
CA ILE A 18 -0.01 0.13 -5.44
C ILE A 18 -1.01 0.51 -4.36
N LYS A 19 -1.96 -0.38 -4.05
CA LYS A 19 -2.92 -0.12 -2.98
C LYS A 19 -2.22 0.02 -1.63
N MET A 20 -1.26 -0.85 -1.35
CA MET A 20 -0.49 -0.76 -0.12
C MET A 20 0.32 0.53 -0.06
N ASP A 21 0.87 0.98 -1.19
CA ASP A 21 1.58 2.24 -1.25
C ASP A 21 0.64 3.40 -0.88
N GLY A 22 -0.59 3.39 -1.39
CA GLY A 22 -1.57 4.39 -1.02
C GLY A 22 -1.87 4.38 0.47
N LEU A 23 -2.03 3.18 1.03
CA LEU A 23 -2.29 3.01 2.46
C LEU A 23 -1.13 3.54 3.30
N PHE A 24 0.09 3.16 2.98
CA PHE A 24 1.27 3.58 3.75
C PHE A 24 1.56 5.06 3.59
N THR A 25 1.30 5.62 2.41
CA THR A 25 1.49 7.06 2.19
C THR A 25 0.54 7.85 3.09
N LYS A 26 -0.71 7.42 3.18
CA LYS A 26 -1.67 8.05 4.09
C LYS A 26 -1.26 7.83 5.55
N ALA A 27 -0.85 6.62 5.88
CA ALA A 27 -0.43 6.27 7.23
C ALA A 27 0.76 7.12 7.68
N ARG A 28 1.71 7.36 6.79
CA ARG A 28 2.88 8.14 7.15
C ARG A 28 2.48 9.51 7.69
N THR A 29 1.53 10.16 7.03
CA THR A 29 1.05 11.47 7.45
C THR A 29 0.19 11.36 8.70
N GLU A 30 -0.79 10.46 8.69
CA GLU A 30 -1.75 10.36 9.77
C GLU A 30 -1.15 9.81 11.06
N CYS A 31 -0.18 8.92 10.95
CA CYS A 31 0.48 8.29 12.10
C CYS A 31 1.76 9.00 12.49
N SER A 32 2.18 10.01 11.74
CA SER A 32 3.43 10.75 11.97
C SER A 32 4.64 9.82 11.95
N PHE A 33 4.64 8.86 11.02
CA PHE A 33 5.80 7.99 10.87
C PHE A 33 6.99 8.78 10.32
N SER A 34 8.18 8.55 10.87
CA SER A 34 9.39 9.22 10.42
C SER A 34 10.00 8.53 9.20
N TYR A 35 9.57 7.30 8.91
CA TYR A 35 10.16 6.49 7.85
C TYR A 35 9.10 5.71 7.11
N TYR A 36 9.20 5.71 5.79
CA TYR A 36 8.45 4.86 4.90
C TYR A 36 9.44 4.36 3.85
N ALA A 37 9.61 3.06 3.75
CA ALA A 37 10.67 2.43 2.97
C ALA A 37 10.69 2.92 1.53
N TRP A 38 11.82 3.47 1.12
CA TRP A 38 12.01 3.99 -0.22
C TRP A 38 11.89 2.90 -1.27
N ARG A 39 12.44 1.73 -0.98
CA ARG A 39 12.38 0.62 -1.91
C ARG A 39 10.94 0.21 -2.21
N PHE A 40 10.08 0.21 -1.20
CA PHE A 40 8.68 -0.10 -1.39
C PHE A 40 8.02 0.89 -2.34
N GLN A 41 8.32 2.17 -2.16
CA GLN A 41 7.79 3.22 -3.01
C GLN A 41 8.26 3.05 -4.46
N GLN A 42 9.51 2.68 -4.65
CA GLN A 42 10.04 2.45 -5.99
C GLN A 42 9.36 1.26 -6.67
N ASP A 43 9.19 0.17 -5.95
CA ASP A 43 8.53 -1.01 -6.51
C ASP A 43 7.10 -0.68 -6.92
N SER A 44 6.41 0.12 -6.12
CA SER A 44 5.08 0.60 -6.47
C SER A 44 5.11 1.44 -7.75
N GLN A 45 6.10 2.31 -7.89
CA GLN A 45 6.22 3.15 -9.08
C GLN A 45 6.42 2.32 -10.35
N VAL A 46 7.24 1.29 -10.27
CA VAL A 46 7.44 0.39 -11.41
C VAL A 46 6.11 -0.26 -11.80
N CYS A 47 5.33 -0.68 -10.80
CA CYS A 47 4.01 -1.24 -11.05
C CYS A 47 3.06 -0.22 -11.67
N MET A 48 3.11 1.03 -11.21
CA MET A 48 2.28 2.10 -11.76
C MET A 48 2.58 2.33 -13.25
N GLU A 49 3.85 2.28 -13.61
CA GLU A 49 4.24 2.45 -15.00
C GLU A 49 3.71 1.31 -15.86
N LYS A 50 3.71 0.10 -15.34
CA LYS A 50 3.21 -1.06 -16.08
C LYS A 50 1.70 -1.01 -16.26
N ILE A 51 0.99 -0.56 -15.25
CA ILE A 51 -0.48 -0.56 -15.26
C ILE A 51 -1.04 0.69 -15.97
N GLY A 52 -0.33 1.81 -15.87
CA GLY A 52 -0.78 3.06 -16.46
C GLY A 52 -1.33 4.03 -15.44
N LYS A 53 -1.34 5.31 -15.78
CA LYS A 53 -1.65 6.38 -14.85
C LYS A 53 -3.06 6.32 -14.27
N GLY A 54 -4.05 6.12 -15.12
CA GLY A 54 -5.44 6.14 -14.68
C GLY A 54 -5.75 5.06 -13.68
N ALA A 55 -5.43 3.81 -14.04
CA ALA A 55 -5.68 2.68 -13.18
C ALA A 55 -4.82 2.75 -11.90
N SER A 56 -3.58 3.22 -12.03
CA SER A 56 -2.70 3.36 -10.86
C SER A 56 -3.26 4.35 -9.85
N LYS A 57 -3.77 5.47 -10.33
CA LYS A 57 -4.35 6.49 -9.45
C LYS A 57 -5.54 5.93 -8.69
N GLU A 58 -6.40 5.19 -9.36
CA GLU A 58 -7.56 4.58 -8.70
C GLU A 58 -7.14 3.60 -7.62
N LEU A 59 -6.14 2.77 -7.90
CA LEU A 59 -5.64 1.81 -6.94
C LEU A 59 -5.00 2.50 -5.73
N PHE A 60 -4.23 3.53 -5.98
CA PHE A 60 -3.58 4.29 -4.91
C PHE A 60 -4.63 4.93 -4.00
N VAL A 61 -5.66 5.55 -4.59
CA VAL A 61 -6.75 6.16 -3.82
C VAL A 61 -7.51 5.11 -3.03
N LYS A 62 -7.71 3.92 -3.59
CA LYS A 62 -8.36 2.83 -2.86
C LYS A 62 -7.56 2.45 -1.61
N GLY A 63 -6.24 2.46 -1.72
CA GLY A 63 -5.38 2.20 -0.56
C GLY A 63 -5.56 3.24 0.52
N GLN A 64 -5.64 4.51 0.13
CA GLN A 64 -5.88 5.59 1.08
C GLN A 64 -7.24 5.44 1.75
N GLN A 65 -8.26 5.08 0.96
CA GLN A 65 -9.60 4.86 1.49
C GLN A 65 -9.63 3.69 2.47
N THR A 66 -8.82 2.66 2.20
CA THR A 66 -8.71 1.52 3.11
C THR A 66 -8.15 1.98 4.46
N PHE A 67 -7.16 2.85 4.45
CA PHE A 67 -6.63 3.41 5.69
C PHE A 67 -7.75 4.12 6.45
N ASP A 68 -8.51 4.97 5.77
CA ASP A 68 -9.59 5.72 6.41
C ASP A 68 -10.64 4.79 7.01
N SER A 69 -11.03 3.77 6.27
CA SER A 69 -12.05 2.80 6.74
C SER A 69 -11.57 2.05 7.97
N LYS A 70 -10.34 1.56 7.93
CA LYS A 70 -9.77 0.83 9.06
C LYS A 70 -9.58 1.73 10.27
N SER A 71 -9.20 2.99 10.03
CA SER A 71 -9.04 3.96 11.09
C SER A 71 -10.37 4.21 11.82
N LYS A 72 -11.46 4.24 11.08
CA LYS A 72 -12.78 4.39 11.68
C LYS A 72 -13.21 3.16 12.48
N GLU A 73 -12.85 1.96 11.99
CA GLU A 73 -13.24 0.72 12.64
C GLU A 73 -12.50 0.50 13.96
N MET A 74 -11.19 0.67 13.95
CA MET A 74 -10.38 0.28 15.09
C MET A 74 -9.74 1.45 15.82
N GLY A 75 -9.89 2.66 15.31
CA GLY A 75 -9.23 3.83 15.86
C GLY A 75 -7.87 4.06 15.22
N LYS A 76 -7.51 5.33 15.03
CA LYS A 76 -6.28 5.68 14.33
C LYS A 76 -5.04 5.17 15.07
N ASP A 77 -4.99 5.35 16.39
CA ASP A 77 -3.82 4.94 17.16
C ASP A 77 -3.61 3.44 17.08
N ALA A 78 -4.69 2.66 17.21
CA ALA A 78 -4.62 1.20 17.12
C ALA A 78 -4.14 0.77 15.74
N LEU A 79 -4.62 1.42 14.69
CA LEU A 79 -4.19 1.11 13.33
C LEU A 79 -2.72 1.45 13.14
N CYS A 80 -2.27 2.59 13.64
CA CYS A 80 -0.86 2.97 13.53
C CYS A 80 0.04 1.95 14.23
N GLN A 81 -0.36 1.50 15.42
CA GLN A 81 0.38 0.47 16.14
C GLN A 81 0.42 -0.84 15.39
N LYS A 82 -0.71 -1.22 14.79
CA LYS A 82 -0.80 -2.45 14.01
C LYS A 82 0.15 -2.41 12.81
N LEU A 83 0.20 -1.28 12.13
CA LEU A 83 1.09 -1.14 10.97
C LEU A 83 2.55 -1.23 11.36
N LEU A 84 2.92 -0.62 12.49
CA LEU A 84 4.30 -0.70 12.99
C LEU A 84 4.67 -2.14 13.34
N ARG A 85 3.74 -2.88 13.93
CA ARG A 85 3.99 -4.25 14.35
C ARG A 85 4.05 -5.21 13.17
N ASP A 86 3.13 -5.04 12.21
CA ASP A 86 3.01 -5.97 11.08
C ASP A 86 4.00 -5.67 9.97
N PHE A 87 4.45 -4.43 9.85
CA PHE A 87 5.33 -4.00 8.77
C PHE A 87 6.55 -3.25 9.30
N PRO A 88 7.35 -3.90 10.16
CA PRO A 88 8.48 -3.21 10.82
C PRO A 88 9.59 -2.79 9.86
N MET A 89 9.64 -3.40 8.68
CA MET A 89 10.64 -3.04 7.67
C MET A 89 10.14 -1.97 6.71
N THR A 90 8.85 -1.68 6.75
CA THR A 90 8.24 -0.76 5.79
C THR A 90 8.02 0.62 6.39
N VAL A 91 7.56 0.69 7.63
CA VAL A 91 7.31 1.96 8.31
C VAL A 91 7.95 1.96 9.69
N LYS A 92 8.33 3.15 10.17
CA LYS A 92 8.92 3.33 11.50
C LYS A 92 8.41 4.62 12.10
N ARG A 93 8.37 4.62 13.42
CA ARG A 93 7.94 5.78 14.16
C ARG A 93 8.93 6.94 14.09
#